data_b47ebce2fa0e9c22e4466a2676e0d654
#
_entry.id   b47ebce2fa0e9c22e4466a2676e0d654
#
_cell.length_a   1.000
_cell.length_b   1.000
_cell.length_c   1.000
_cell.angle_alpha   90.00
_cell.angle_beta   90.00
_cell.angle_gamma   90.00
#
_symmetry.space_group_name_H-M   'P 1'
#
loop_
_entity.id
_entity.type
_entity.pdbx_description
1 polymer ?
#
loop_
_entity_poly.entity_id
_entity_poly.type
_entity_poly.pdbx_seq_one_letter_code
_entity_poly.pdbx_strand_id
1 'polypeptide(L)'
;MREYDFIAIGGGSGGIATMNRASEYGAKTAVIEGNLLGGTCVNIGCVPKKIMWYASQISEAIHKYGPDYGFDTGAHKIDFPTLLKNRDAYVERSRNSYQAGFERRNVDVIEGFAKFVDNHTVEVNGELIRSKHILIATGAKPIRPRIPGAKLGDVSDTFFEWTELPEKVAVVGAGYIAIELAGVLHNLGVDTHLYVRYDKPLRKYDDSIIEGLMEEIEKDGPTLHTHAVSKAVEKNADGTLTLHLEDGRSEVFDKIIWAIGRTANIDGLNIEATDVKVSDKKFIIVDEYENSSVDGIYAVGDVTGKNMLTPVAIAAGRRLSERLFNNKPNEKLDYDNIPTVIFSHPPIGSIGLSEKDAVAKFGADQVKVYKSSFASMYTAVTAHRQLVKMKLVCAGENEQVFGLHGIGYGVDEMIQGFAVAIKMGATKADFD
;
A
#
# COMPACT_ATOMS: atom_id res chain seq x y z
N MET A 1 37.45 -5.40 4.38
CA MET A 1 36.12 -5.97 4.72
C MET A 1 35.58 -5.22 5.91
N ARG A 2 34.38 -4.60 5.80
CA ARG A 2 33.72 -3.94 6.94
C ARG A 2 32.95 -4.96 7.75
N GLU A 3 32.84 -4.73 9.06
CA GLU A 3 32.09 -5.61 9.96
C GLU A 3 31.05 -4.81 10.75
N TYR A 4 29.85 -5.42 10.87
CA TYR A 4 28.70 -4.86 11.59
C TYR A 4 28.05 -5.92 12.48
N ASP A 5 27.32 -5.47 13.50
CA ASP A 5 26.44 -6.35 14.28
C ASP A 5 25.17 -6.66 13.52
N PHE A 6 24.61 -5.66 12.81
CA PHE A 6 23.38 -5.81 12.05
C PHE A 6 23.38 -4.89 10.81
N ILE A 7 23.06 -5.45 9.65
CA ILE A 7 22.87 -4.68 8.41
C ILE A 7 21.46 -4.93 7.85
N ALA A 8 20.89 -3.90 7.21
CA ALA A 8 19.68 -4.01 6.42
C ALA A 8 19.99 -3.86 4.93
N ILE A 9 19.53 -4.80 4.12
CA ILE A 9 19.50 -4.67 2.67
C ILE A 9 18.16 -4.07 2.29
N GLY A 10 18.17 -2.77 1.96
CA GLY A 10 17.01 -1.95 1.66
C GLY A 10 16.77 -0.86 2.70
N GLY A 11 16.85 0.39 2.26
CA GLY A 11 16.60 1.62 3.02
C GLY A 11 15.15 2.09 2.95
N GLY A 12 14.20 1.15 2.86
CA GLY A 12 12.78 1.40 3.02
C GLY A 12 12.33 1.44 4.48
N SER A 13 11.02 1.56 4.72
CA SER A 13 10.45 1.76 6.05
C SER A 13 10.86 0.69 7.07
N GLY A 14 10.90 -0.58 6.66
CA GLY A 14 11.32 -1.70 7.52
C GLY A 14 12.80 -1.61 7.90
N GLY A 15 13.70 -1.44 6.91
CA GLY A 15 15.16 -1.33 7.13
C GLY A 15 15.52 -0.14 8.01
N ILE A 16 14.97 1.05 7.68
CA ILE A 16 15.19 2.28 8.46
C ILE A 16 14.79 2.09 9.92
N ALA A 17 13.57 1.58 10.15
CA ALA A 17 13.04 1.43 11.50
C ALA A 17 13.82 0.40 12.33
N THR A 18 14.25 -0.68 11.69
CA THR A 18 15.03 -1.75 12.33
C THR A 18 16.41 -1.25 12.73
N MET A 19 17.15 -0.64 11.80
CA MET A 19 18.53 -0.19 12.07
C MET A 19 18.55 0.95 13.09
N ASN A 20 17.63 1.90 13.01
CA ASN A 20 17.50 2.94 14.02
C ASN A 20 17.23 2.35 15.43
N ARG A 21 16.35 1.35 15.52
CA ARG A 21 16.05 0.73 16.82
C ARG A 21 17.20 -0.10 17.36
N ALA A 22 17.90 -0.84 16.51
CA ALA A 22 19.07 -1.62 16.91
C ALA A 22 20.23 -0.73 17.39
N SER A 23 20.47 0.39 16.69
CA SER A 23 21.51 1.35 17.09
C SER A 23 21.22 2.04 18.44
N GLU A 24 19.95 2.26 18.78
CA GLU A 24 19.55 2.77 20.12
C GLU A 24 19.98 1.82 21.26
N TYR A 25 20.20 0.54 20.97
CA TYR A 25 20.70 -0.48 21.89
C TYR A 25 22.20 -0.74 21.75
N GLY A 26 22.93 0.13 21.05
CA GLY A 26 24.38 0.09 20.92
C GLY A 26 24.93 -0.85 19.85
N ALA A 27 24.08 -1.43 19.01
CA ALA A 27 24.54 -2.24 17.88
C ALA A 27 25.21 -1.36 16.82
N LYS A 28 26.32 -1.82 16.26
CA LYS A 28 26.92 -1.22 15.07
C LYS A 28 26.12 -1.62 13.84
N THR A 29 25.41 -0.66 13.23
CA THR A 29 24.43 -0.92 12.19
C THR A 29 24.75 -0.19 10.89
N ALA A 30 24.28 -0.78 9.76
CA ALA A 30 24.29 -0.12 8.45
C ALA A 30 23.03 -0.41 7.66
N VAL A 31 22.65 0.54 6.81
CA VAL A 31 21.64 0.37 5.76
C VAL A 31 22.34 0.37 4.40
N ILE A 32 22.07 -0.64 3.58
CA ILE A 32 22.54 -0.73 2.20
C ILE A 32 21.35 -0.37 1.30
N GLU A 33 21.46 0.70 0.51
CA GLU A 33 20.38 1.15 -0.39
C GLU A 33 20.95 1.47 -1.79
N GLY A 34 20.38 0.82 -2.79
CA GLY A 34 20.78 0.99 -4.19
C GLY A 34 20.07 2.13 -4.92
N ASN A 35 19.01 2.69 -4.32
CA ASN A 35 18.21 3.79 -4.87
C ASN A 35 18.11 4.93 -3.83
N LEU A 36 16.90 5.45 -3.63
CA LEU A 36 16.65 6.56 -2.72
C LEU A 36 16.17 6.06 -1.35
N LEU A 37 16.75 6.60 -0.28
CA LEU A 37 16.27 6.35 1.09
C LEU A 37 14.77 6.63 1.24
N GLY A 38 14.11 5.84 2.09
CA GLY A 38 12.66 5.91 2.29
C GLY A 38 11.89 4.84 1.52
N GLY A 39 12.53 4.20 0.52
CA GLY A 39 11.94 3.15 -0.30
C GLY A 39 10.68 3.57 -1.06
N THR A 40 9.87 2.60 -1.46
CA THR A 40 8.62 2.83 -2.22
C THR A 40 7.69 3.81 -1.52
N CYS A 41 7.45 3.64 -0.23
CA CYS A 41 6.47 4.46 0.51
C CYS A 41 6.74 5.96 0.39
N VAL A 42 7.99 6.38 0.59
CA VAL A 42 8.37 7.80 0.60
C VAL A 42 8.48 8.36 -0.81
N ASN A 43 9.08 7.60 -1.73
CA ASN A 43 9.48 8.15 -3.02
C ASN A 43 8.42 8.01 -4.11
N ILE A 44 7.76 6.84 -4.19
CA ILE A 44 6.85 6.44 -5.28
C ILE A 44 5.65 5.62 -4.77
N GLY A 45 5.14 5.94 -3.58
CA GLY A 45 4.05 5.19 -2.96
C GLY A 45 3.19 6.05 -2.05
N CYS A 46 3.13 5.68 -0.76
CA CYS A 46 2.19 6.23 0.21
C CYS A 46 2.22 7.76 0.29
N VAL A 47 3.43 8.34 0.38
CA VAL A 47 3.59 9.80 0.57
C VAL A 47 3.14 10.59 -0.67
N PRO A 48 3.72 10.39 -1.86
CA PRO A 48 3.27 11.11 -3.04
C PRO A 48 1.82 10.80 -3.41
N LYS A 49 1.36 9.55 -3.22
CA LYS A 49 -0.01 9.15 -3.48
C LYS A 49 -0.99 9.90 -2.58
N LYS A 50 -0.73 9.99 -1.26
CA LYS A 50 -1.63 10.67 -0.33
C LYS A 50 -1.71 12.17 -0.61
N ILE A 51 -0.61 12.81 -1.03
CA ILE A 51 -0.61 14.20 -1.48
C ILE A 51 -1.51 14.38 -2.71
N MET A 52 -1.42 13.48 -3.71
CA MET A 52 -2.26 13.52 -4.89
C MET A 52 -3.73 13.22 -4.57
N TRP A 53 -3.99 12.31 -3.63
CA TRP A 53 -5.34 12.03 -3.12
C TRP A 53 -5.96 13.25 -2.43
N TYR A 54 -5.22 14.00 -1.60
CA TYR A 54 -5.73 15.26 -1.06
C TYR A 54 -5.98 16.30 -2.15
N ALA A 55 -5.13 16.38 -3.18
CA ALA A 55 -5.37 17.27 -4.32
C ALA A 55 -6.66 16.90 -5.05
N SER A 56 -6.96 15.62 -5.23
CA SER A 56 -8.20 15.14 -5.83
C SER A 56 -9.43 15.42 -4.96
N GLN A 57 -9.32 15.34 -3.64
CA GLN A 57 -10.39 15.75 -2.72
C GLN A 57 -10.65 17.28 -2.74
N ILE A 58 -9.60 18.07 -2.84
CA ILE A 58 -9.75 19.54 -3.03
C ILE A 58 -10.45 19.82 -4.36
N SER A 59 -10.11 19.08 -5.42
CA SER A 59 -10.79 19.18 -6.72
C SER A 59 -12.28 18.86 -6.59
N GLU A 60 -12.65 17.78 -5.90
CA GLU A 60 -14.05 17.44 -5.61
C GLU A 60 -14.76 18.56 -4.82
N ALA A 61 -14.11 19.08 -3.77
CA ALA A 61 -14.66 20.14 -2.97
C ALA A 61 -14.95 21.42 -3.79
N ILE A 62 -14.04 21.77 -4.69
CA ILE A 62 -14.20 22.95 -5.57
C ILE A 62 -15.29 22.72 -6.62
N HIS A 63 -15.30 21.58 -7.31
CA HIS A 63 -16.14 21.39 -8.49
C HIS A 63 -17.50 20.76 -8.19
N LYS A 64 -17.57 19.89 -7.17
CA LYS A 64 -18.77 19.12 -6.85
C LYS A 64 -19.56 19.70 -5.67
N TYR A 65 -18.87 20.10 -4.59
CA TYR A 65 -19.54 20.49 -3.34
C TYR A 65 -19.65 21.99 -3.13
N GLY A 66 -18.62 22.74 -3.51
CA GLY A 66 -18.56 24.20 -3.28
C GLY A 66 -19.72 24.99 -3.85
N PRO A 67 -20.16 24.74 -5.10
CA PRO A 67 -21.33 25.44 -5.67
C PRO A 67 -22.59 25.30 -4.83
N ASP A 68 -22.89 24.10 -4.32
CA ASP A 68 -24.08 23.85 -3.51
C ASP A 68 -24.00 24.46 -2.09
N TYR A 69 -22.78 24.76 -1.63
CA TYR A 69 -22.53 25.52 -0.41
C TYR A 69 -22.53 27.05 -0.64
N GLY A 70 -22.80 27.50 -1.87
CA GLY A 70 -22.89 28.92 -2.22
C GLY A 70 -21.54 29.57 -2.59
N PHE A 71 -20.49 28.77 -2.83
CA PHE A 71 -19.23 29.32 -3.33
C PHE A 71 -19.26 29.44 -4.85
N ASP A 72 -18.93 30.61 -5.38
CA ASP A 72 -18.63 30.78 -6.80
C ASP A 72 -17.19 30.31 -7.05
N THR A 73 -17.08 29.07 -7.48
CA THR A 73 -15.78 28.44 -7.71
C THR A 73 -15.24 28.68 -9.12
N GLY A 74 -16.07 29.15 -10.05
CA GLY A 74 -15.70 29.42 -11.45
C GLY A 74 -15.17 28.14 -12.17
N ALA A 75 -14.51 28.35 -13.30
CA ALA A 75 -13.84 27.28 -14.04
C ALA A 75 -12.36 27.19 -13.58
N HIS A 76 -12.06 26.29 -12.71
CA HIS A 76 -10.68 26.02 -12.27
C HIS A 76 -10.12 24.78 -12.93
N LYS A 77 -8.86 24.87 -13.36
CA LYS A 77 -8.06 23.71 -13.78
C LYS A 77 -6.90 23.53 -12.81
N ILE A 78 -6.54 22.28 -12.57
CA ILE A 78 -5.34 22.00 -11.79
C ILE A 78 -4.10 22.46 -12.53
N ASP A 79 -3.22 23.18 -11.87
CA ASP A 79 -1.82 23.36 -12.29
C ASP A 79 -1.01 22.17 -11.80
N PHE A 80 -0.99 21.10 -12.61
CA PHE A 80 -0.35 19.85 -12.26
C PHE A 80 1.16 20.01 -12.01
N PRO A 81 1.93 20.79 -12.79
CA PRO A 81 3.33 21.10 -12.46
C PRO A 81 3.54 21.71 -11.08
N THR A 82 2.65 22.62 -10.63
CA THR A 82 2.73 23.16 -9.26
C THR A 82 2.47 22.09 -8.20
N LEU A 83 1.50 21.20 -8.41
CA LEU A 83 1.28 20.06 -7.51
C LEU A 83 2.51 19.15 -7.43
N LEU A 84 3.10 18.80 -8.58
CA LEU A 84 4.29 17.96 -8.65
C LEU A 84 5.47 18.61 -7.91
N LYS A 85 5.75 19.87 -8.16
CA LYS A 85 6.82 20.62 -7.48
C LYS A 85 6.69 20.56 -5.95
N ASN A 86 5.48 20.80 -5.43
CA ASN A 86 5.23 20.79 -3.99
C ASN A 86 5.29 19.37 -3.40
N ARG A 87 4.77 18.37 -4.11
CA ARG A 87 4.88 16.95 -3.77
C ARG A 87 6.33 16.50 -3.66
N ASP A 88 7.12 16.81 -4.67
CA ASP A 88 8.52 16.36 -4.76
C ASP A 88 9.39 17.05 -3.71
N ALA A 89 9.14 18.33 -3.44
CA ALA A 89 9.80 19.05 -2.34
C ALA A 89 9.47 18.43 -0.97
N TYR A 90 8.24 17.93 -0.76
CA TYR A 90 7.89 17.22 0.47
C TYR A 90 8.59 15.87 0.58
N VAL A 91 8.64 15.10 -0.52
CA VAL A 91 9.34 13.82 -0.60
C VAL A 91 10.84 14.01 -0.31
N GLU A 92 11.47 15.02 -0.88
CA GLU A 92 12.87 15.36 -0.63
C GLU A 92 13.13 15.70 0.84
N ARG A 93 12.29 16.55 1.46
CA ARG A 93 12.40 16.82 2.91
C ARG A 93 12.29 15.56 3.75
N SER A 94 11.43 14.62 3.36
CA SER A 94 11.28 13.35 4.07
C SER A 94 12.57 12.51 3.98
N ARG A 95 13.18 12.41 2.79
CA ARG A 95 14.47 11.73 2.61
C ARG A 95 15.58 12.34 3.47
N ASN A 96 15.70 13.66 3.42
CA ASN A 96 16.70 14.40 4.19
C ASN A 96 16.53 14.19 5.70
N SER A 97 15.29 14.06 6.19
CA SER A 97 15.00 13.74 7.59
C SER A 97 15.49 12.33 7.98
N TYR A 98 15.36 11.33 7.09
CA TYR A 98 15.91 10.00 7.34
C TYR A 98 17.44 10.01 7.38
N GLN A 99 18.08 10.68 6.42
CA GLN A 99 19.54 10.83 6.40
C GLN A 99 20.05 11.46 7.70
N ALA A 100 19.50 12.59 8.11
CA ALA A 100 19.84 13.24 9.37
C ALA A 100 19.52 12.36 10.60
N GLY A 101 18.50 11.50 10.50
CA GLY A 101 18.15 10.51 11.52
C GLY A 101 19.24 9.45 11.71
N PHE A 102 19.79 8.96 10.62
CA PHE A 102 20.91 8.00 10.63
C PHE A 102 22.19 8.60 11.19
N GLU A 103 22.54 9.81 10.77
CA GLU A 103 23.71 10.54 11.28
C GLU A 103 23.65 10.70 12.81
N ARG A 104 22.50 11.12 13.35
CA ARG A 104 22.31 11.25 14.81
C ARG A 104 22.44 9.93 15.59
N ARG A 105 22.19 8.80 14.92
CA ARG A 105 22.20 7.47 15.54
C ARG A 105 23.45 6.65 15.19
N ASN A 106 24.38 7.22 14.45
CA ASN A 106 25.57 6.53 13.94
C ASN A 106 25.21 5.24 13.16
N VAL A 107 24.17 5.31 12.33
CA VAL A 107 23.83 4.25 11.38
C VAL A 107 24.54 4.58 10.07
N ASP A 108 25.41 3.69 9.60
CA ASP A 108 26.10 3.89 8.33
C ASP A 108 25.12 3.71 7.16
N VAL A 109 25.19 4.59 6.15
CA VAL A 109 24.47 4.43 4.88
C VAL A 109 25.49 4.01 3.81
N ILE A 110 25.25 2.85 3.19
CA ILE A 110 26.10 2.30 2.14
C ILE A 110 25.30 2.31 0.84
N GLU A 111 25.66 3.20 -0.07
CA GLU A 111 25.01 3.30 -1.38
C GLU A 111 25.43 2.15 -2.29
N GLY A 112 24.46 1.45 -2.87
CA GLY A 112 24.67 0.36 -3.81
C GLY A 112 23.70 -0.81 -3.63
N PHE A 113 23.76 -1.72 -4.58
CA PHE A 113 22.96 -2.95 -4.56
C PHE A 113 23.78 -4.07 -3.92
N ALA A 114 23.23 -4.62 -2.83
CA ALA A 114 23.86 -5.76 -2.17
C ALA A 114 23.51 -7.07 -2.89
N LYS A 115 24.47 -7.98 -2.92
CA LYS A 115 24.26 -9.40 -3.26
C LYS A 115 24.93 -10.29 -2.22
N PHE A 116 24.28 -11.39 -1.85
CA PHE A 116 24.84 -12.37 -0.94
C PHE A 116 26.05 -13.08 -1.57
N VAL A 117 27.07 -13.28 -0.77
CA VAL A 117 28.23 -14.12 -1.07
C VAL A 117 28.13 -15.42 -0.29
N ASP A 118 27.67 -15.32 0.96
CA ASP A 118 27.35 -16.42 1.87
C ASP A 118 26.32 -15.96 2.91
N ASN A 119 25.99 -16.81 3.90
CA ASN A 119 25.00 -16.51 4.95
C ASN A 119 25.35 -15.32 5.86
N HIS A 120 26.58 -14.81 5.83
CA HIS A 120 27.06 -13.73 6.70
C HIS A 120 27.73 -12.61 5.95
N THR A 121 27.89 -12.73 4.63
CA THR A 121 28.66 -11.79 3.82
C THR A 121 27.85 -11.34 2.62
N VAL A 122 27.81 -10.03 2.41
CA VAL A 122 27.27 -9.42 1.18
C VAL A 122 28.37 -8.64 0.48
N GLU A 123 28.27 -8.53 -0.84
CA GLU A 123 29.09 -7.66 -1.66
C GLU A 123 28.27 -6.44 -2.11
N VAL A 124 28.87 -5.25 -2.01
CA VAL A 124 28.30 -3.99 -2.50
C VAL A 124 29.42 -3.23 -3.25
N ASN A 125 29.24 -2.97 -4.54
CA ASN A 125 30.22 -2.26 -5.38
C ASN A 125 31.64 -2.85 -5.33
N GLY A 126 31.77 -4.18 -5.21
CA GLY A 126 33.05 -4.88 -5.11
C GLY A 126 33.66 -4.92 -3.69
N GLU A 127 33.03 -4.31 -2.70
CA GLU A 127 33.45 -4.38 -1.30
C GLU A 127 32.66 -5.46 -0.55
N LEU A 128 33.37 -6.30 0.22
CA LEU A 128 32.76 -7.30 1.10
C LEU A 128 32.40 -6.71 2.46
N ILE A 129 31.18 -6.95 2.88
CA ILE A 129 30.61 -6.51 4.16
C ILE A 129 30.14 -7.73 4.91
N ARG A 130 30.64 -7.94 6.11
CA ARG A 130 30.27 -9.04 7.00
C ARG A 130 29.38 -8.55 8.13
N SER A 131 28.37 -9.34 8.49
CA SER A 131 27.49 -9.03 9.62
C SER A 131 27.07 -10.29 10.35
N LYS A 132 26.86 -10.18 11.67
CA LYS A 132 26.28 -11.26 12.48
C LYS A 132 24.80 -11.46 12.13
N HIS A 133 24.09 -10.36 11.89
CA HIS A 133 22.68 -10.34 11.55
C HIS A 133 22.47 -9.60 10.24
N ILE A 134 21.67 -10.14 9.33
CA ILE A 134 21.34 -9.53 8.04
C ILE A 134 19.80 -9.48 7.89
N LEU A 135 19.29 -8.29 7.66
CA LEU A 135 17.87 -8.06 7.39
C LEU A 135 17.65 -7.87 5.88
N ILE A 136 16.80 -8.68 5.29
CA ILE A 136 16.29 -8.49 3.93
C ILE A 136 15.04 -7.61 4.04
N ALA A 137 15.14 -6.35 3.58
CA ALA A 137 14.07 -5.35 3.61
C ALA A 137 13.89 -4.68 2.23
N THR A 138 14.12 -5.44 1.16
CA THR A 138 14.14 -4.96 -0.23
C THR A 138 12.75 -4.66 -0.80
N GLY A 139 11.68 -4.97 -0.03
CA GLY A 139 10.31 -4.67 -0.41
C GLY A 139 9.77 -5.50 -1.56
N ALA A 140 8.83 -4.92 -2.30
CA ALA A 140 8.21 -5.55 -3.46
C ALA A 140 8.22 -4.58 -4.64
N LYS A 141 8.06 -5.12 -5.85
CA LYS A 141 7.95 -4.38 -7.12
C LYS A 141 6.65 -4.71 -7.84
N PRO A 142 6.11 -3.79 -8.66
CA PRO A 142 4.88 -4.03 -9.41
C PRO A 142 5.07 -5.11 -10.48
N ILE A 143 3.97 -5.78 -10.82
CA ILE A 143 3.93 -6.81 -11.85
C ILE A 143 3.32 -6.22 -13.11
N ARG A 144 3.92 -6.56 -14.28
CA ARG A 144 3.30 -6.38 -15.61
C ARG A 144 2.69 -7.69 -16.09
N PRO A 145 1.58 -7.66 -16.85
CA PRO A 145 1.01 -8.88 -17.40
C PRO A 145 1.95 -9.50 -18.46
N ARG A 146 1.82 -10.80 -18.66
CA ARG A 146 2.61 -11.53 -19.68
C ARG A 146 1.85 -11.55 -21.02
N ILE A 147 1.62 -10.38 -21.59
CA ILE A 147 0.93 -10.18 -22.87
C ILE A 147 1.79 -9.34 -23.82
N PRO A 148 1.56 -9.42 -25.15
CA PRO A 148 2.22 -8.55 -26.11
C PRO A 148 2.00 -7.07 -25.77
N GLY A 149 3.04 -6.24 -25.88
CA GLY A 149 2.97 -4.81 -25.64
C GLY A 149 2.83 -4.37 -24.17
N ALA A 150 2.86 -5.28 -23.20
CA ALA A 150 2.71 -4.92 -21.76
C ALA A 150 3.71 -3.85 -21.29
N LYS A 151 4.89 -3.78 -21.88
CA LYS A 151 5.93 -2.79 -21.53
C LYS A 151 5.59 -1.36 -21.98
N LEU A 152 4.63 -1.19 -22.87
CA LEU A 152 4.15 0.12 -23.31
C LEU A 152 3.33 0.83 -22.23
N GLY A 153 2.69 0.07 -21.33
CA GLY A 153 1.97 0.62 -20.19
C GLY A 153 2.87 0.89 -18.98
N ASP A 154 2.48 1.86 -18.19
CA ASP A 154 3.08 2.20 -16.91
C ASP A 154 2.73 1.20 -15.81
N VAL A 155 3.38 1.32 -14.67
CA VAL A 155 3.05 0.63 -13.41
C VAL A 155 2.85 1.68 -12.32
N SER A 156 2.41 1.26 -11.13
CA SER A 156 2.24 2.17 -10.00
C SER A 156 3.48 3.04 -9.70
N ASP A 157 4.65 2.50 -9.91
CA ASP A 157 5.91 3.19 -9.60
C ASP A 157 6.20 4.28 -10.64
N THR A 158 6.07 3.99 -11.95
CA THR A 158 6.31 4.95 -13.04
C THR A 158 5.20 6.00 -13.19
N PHE A 159 3.99 5.76 -12.64
CA PHE A 159 2.94 6.77 -12.54
C PHE A 159 3.42 8.07 -11.86
N PHE A 160 4.27 7.97 -10.86
CA PHE A 160 4.78 9.15 -10.14
C PHE A 160 5.83 9.95 -10.91
N GLU A 161 6.30 9.45 -12.06
CA GLU A 161 7.22 10.14 -12.97
C GLU A 161 6.49 11.01 -14.02
N TRP A 162 5.16 10.94 -14.08
CA TRP A 162 4.39 11.76 -15.01
C TRP A 162 4.54 13.25 -14.73
N THR A 163 4.76 14.01 -15.80
CA THR A 163 4.93 15.48 -15.74
C THR A 163 3.68 16.25 -16.15
N GLU A 164 2.72 15.54 -16.75
CA GLU A 164 1.42 16.06 -17.20
C GLU A 164 0.34 15.01 -17.01
N LEU A 165 -0.91 15.45 -16.88
CA LEU A 165 -2.05 14.55 -16.84
C LEU A 165 -2.45 14.17 -18.27
N PRO A 166 -2.70 12.88 -18.56
CA PRO A 166 -3.26 12.45 -19.83
C PRO A 166 -4.72 12.92 -19.96
N GLU A 167 -5.26 12.98 -21.17
CA GLU A 167 -6.69 13.21 -21.38
C GLU A 167 -7.49 11.96 -21.02
N LYS A 168 -6.97 10.78 -21.41
CA LYS A 168 -7.65 9.50 -21.20
C LYS A 168 -6.70 8.40 -20.71
N VAL A 169 -7.11 7.66 -19.69
CA VAL A 169 -6.27 6.62 -19.06
C VAL A 169 -7.03 5.33 -18.78
N ALA A 170 -6.38 4.19 -19.02
CA ALA A 170 -6.81 2.89 -18.53
C ALA A 170 -6.02 2.51 -17.27
N VAL A 171 -6.71 2.21 -16.18
CA VAL A 171 -6.13 1.60 -14.98
C VAL A 171 -6.57 0.14 -14.93
N VAL A 172 -5.62 -0.79 -15.05
CA VAL A 172 -5.90 -2.22 -15.09
C VAL A 172 -5.53 -2.85 -13.76
N GLY A 173 -6.52 -3.34 -13.04
CA GLY A 173 -6.35 -3.98 -11.74
C GLY A 173 -7.61 -3.93 -10.89
N ALA A 174 -7.68 -4.76 -9.86
CA ALA A 174 -8.82 -4.88 -8.96
C ALA A 174 -8.44 -4.70 -7.47
N GLY A 175 -7.19 -4.36 -7.19
CA GLY A 175 -6.67 -4.13 -5.84
C GLY A 175 -6.74 -2.67 -5.42
N TYR A 176 -6.35 -2.40 -4.17
CA TYR A 176 -6.39 -1.05 -3.60
C TYR A 176 -5.59 -0.02 -4.41
N ILE A 177 -4.43 -0.39 -4.98
CA ILE A 177 -3.63 0.52 -5.82
C ILE A 177 -4.43 0.97 -7.05
N ALA A 178 -5.13 0.04 -7.73
CA ALA A 178 -5.94 0.36 -8.90
C ALA A 178 -7.08 1.33 -8.54
N ILE A 179 -7.79 1.07 -7.45
CA ILE A 179 -8.89 1.91 -6.96
C ILE A 179 -8.40 3.31 -6.57
N GLU A 180 -7.28 3.40 -5.85
CA GLU A 180 -6.70 4.67 -5.42
C GLU A 180 -6.25 5.52 -6.60
N LEU A 181 -5.49 4.94 -7.55
CA LEU A 181 -4.99 5.68 -8.71
C LEU A 181 -6.12 6.08 -9.67
N ALA A 182 -7.08 5.20 -9.90
CA ALA A 182 -8.24 5.51 -10.74
C ALA A 182 -9.09 6.65 -10.14
N GLY A 183 -9.34 6.61 -8.83
CA GLY A 183 -10.08 7.68 -8.13
C GLY A 183 -9.35 9.02 -8.16
N VAL A 184 -8.04 9.01 -7.93
CA VAL A 184 -7.22 10.24 -8.00
C VAL A 184 -7.27 10.86 -9.39
N LEU A 185 -7.03 10.07 -10.45
CA LEU A 185 -7.01 10.56 -11.83
C LEU A 185 -8.39 11.09 -12.26
N HIS A 186 -9.45 10.33 -11.96
CA HIS A 186 -10.82 10.74 -12.25
C HIS A 186 -11.17 12.09 -11.61
N ASN A 187 -10.89 12.26 -10.31
CA ASN A 187 -11.22 13.51 -9.61
C ASN A 187 -10.26 14.67 -9.92
N LEU A 188 -9.15 14.42 -10.59
CA LEU A 188 -8.30 15.45 -11.20
C LEU A 188 -8.73 15.81 -12.63
N GLY A 189 -9.83 15.23 -13.13
CA GLY A 189 -10.44 15.57 -14.41
C GLY A 189 -9.97 14.74 -15.61
N VAL A 190 -9.29 13.62 -15.38
CA VAL A 190 -8.88 12.68 -16.42
C VAL A 190 -10.02 11.72 -16.76
N ASP A 191 -10.31 11.50 -18.06
CA ASP A 191 -11.21 10.42 -18.48
C ASP A 191 -10.62 9.06 -18.12
N THR A 192 -11.10 8.50 -17.02
CA THR A 192 -10.47 7.35 -16.36
C THR A 192 -11.33 6.10 -16.48
N HIS A 193 -10.74 5.04 -17.02
CA HIS A 193 -11.36 3.73 -17.19
C HIS A 193 -10.67 2.70 -16.30
N LEU A 194 -11.45 2.04 -15.43
CA LEU A 194 -10.98 1.00 -14.53
C LEU A 194 -11.34 -0.39 -15.06
N TYR A 195 -10.33 -1.18 -15.42
CA TYR A 195 -10.48 -2.53 -15.96
C TYR A 195 -10.26 -3.59 -14.89
N VAL A 196 -11.31 -4.31 -14.55
CA VAL A 196 -11.33 -5.34 -13.51
C VAL A 196 -11.57 -6.72 -14.15
N ARG A 197 -10.66 -7.67 -13.86
CA ARG A 197 -10.70 -9.02 -14.43
C ARG A 197 -11.97 -9.80 -14.10
N TYR A 198 -12.58 -9.54 -12.95
CA TYR A 198 -13.74 -10.25 -12.43
C TYR A 198 -14.97 -9.33 -12.39
N ASP A 199 -16.03 -9.79 -11.72
CA ASP A 199 -17.28 -9.07 -11.54
C ASP A 199 -17.16 -7.79 -10.69
N LYS A 200 -16.21 -7.78 -9.75
CA LYS A 200 -16.03 -6.67 -8.79
C LYS A 200 -14.57 -6.51 -8.35
N PRO A 201 -14.14 -5.28 -7.95
CA PRO A 201 -12.84 -5.05 -7.32
C PRO A 201 -12.84 -5.50 -5.86
N LEU A 202 -11.69 -5.44 -5.18
CA LEU A 202 -11.49 -5.62 -3.74
C LEU A 202 -12.09 -6.90 -3.14
N ARG A 203 -12.19 -8.00 -3.88
CA ARG A 203 -12.90 -9.25 -3.51
C ARG A 203 -12.45 -9.92 -2.20
N LYS A 204 -11.40 -9.45 -1.57
CA LYS A 204 -10.93 -9.93 -0.26
C LYS A 204 -11.49 -9.13 0.92
N TYR A 205 -12.21 -8.07 0.66
CA TYR A 205 -12.83 -7.23 1.67
C TYR A 205 -14.25 -7.68 1.95
N ASP A 206 -14.86 -7.11 2.99
CA ASP A 206 -16.25 -7.37 3.33
C ASP A 206 -17.20 -6.90 2.21
N ASP A 207 -18.24 -7.67 1.92
CA ASP A 207 -19.15 -7.40 0.80
C ASP A 207 -19.82 -6.02 0.91
N SER A 208 -20.12 -5.54 2.13
CA SER A 208 -20.73 -4.21 2.32
C SER A 208 -19.84 -3.06 1.84
N ILE A 209 -18.52 -3.20 1.96
CA ILE A 209 -17.55 -2.24 1.43
C ILE A 209 -17.55 -2.27 -0.09
N ILE A 210 -17.53 -3.48 -0.67
CA ILE A 210 -17.47 -3.66 -2.11
C ILE A 210 -18.74 -3.10 -2.76
N GLU A 211 -19.90 -3.40 -2.20
CA GLU A 211 -21.20 -2.87 -2.64
C GLU A 211 -21.21 -1.34 -2.58
N GLY A 212 -20.78 -0.77 -1.44
CA GLY A 212 -20.70 0.69 -1.29
C GLY A 212 -19.75 1.35 -2.28
N LEU A 213 -18.60 0.74 -2.55
CA LEU A 213 -17.65 1.25 -3.54
C LEU A 213 -18.24 1.17 -4.97
N MET A 214 -18.89 0.08 -5.32
CA MET A 214 -19.51 -0.12 -6.64
C MET A 214 -20.60 0.92 -6.89
N GLU A 215 -21.46 1.19 -5.89
CA GLU A 215 -22.49 2.23 -5.96
C GLU A 215 -21.90 3.63 -6.21
N GLU A 216 -20.81 3.99 -5.51
CA GLU A 216 -20.17 5.29 -5.70
C GLU A 216 -19.44 5.39 -7.04
N ILE A 217 -18.79 4.30 -7.51
CA ILE A 217 -18.18 4.26 -8.84
C ILE A 217 -19.24 4.43 -9.94
N GLU A 218 -20.39 3.75 -9.84
CA GLU A 218 -21.48 3.84 -10.82
C GLU A 218 -22.06 5.25 -10.85
N LYS A 219 -22.18 5.88 -9.69
CA LYS A 219 -22.81 7.20 -9.55
C LYS A 219 -21.91 8.34 -10.07
N ASP A 220 -20.63 8.35 -9.72
CA ASP A 220 -19.75 9.51 -9.96
C ASP A 220 -18.25 9.12 -9.91
N GLY A 221 -17.91 7.94 -10.37
CA GLY A 221 -16.54 7.43 -10.38
C GLY A 221 -15.98 7.21 -11.78
N PRO A 222 -14.80 6.58 -11.86
CA PRO A 222 -14.22 6.16 -13.14
C PRO A 222 -15.11 5.16 -13.85
N THR A 223 -15.07 5.13 -15.19
CA THR A 223 -15.80 4.14 -15.98
C THR A 223 -15.32 2.73 -15.68
N LEU A 224 -16.19 1.90 -15.09
CA LEU A 224 -15.83 0.54 -14.66
C LEU A 224 -16.12 -0.50 -15.75
N HIS A 225 -15.09 -1.29 -16.09
CA HIS A 225 -15.17 -2.43 -17.00
C HIS A 225 -14.90 -3.72 -16.21
N THR A 226 -15.95 -4.48 -15.94
CA THR A 226 -15.84 -5.81 -15.29
C THR A 226 -15.63 -6.90 -16.33
N HIS A 227 -15.18 -8.10 -15.88
CA HIS A 227 -14.85 -9.24 -16.73
C HIS A 227 -13.87 -8.89 -17.87
N ALA A 228 -12.99 -7.91 -17.62
CA ALA A 228 -12.09 -7.36 -18.60
C ALA A 228 -10.69 -7.97 -18.47
N VAL A 229 -10.36 -8.90 -19.33
CA VAL A 229 -9.05 -9.56 -19.37
C VAL A 229 -8.25 -8.96 -20.51
N SER A 230 -7.13 -8.31 -20.16
CA SER A 230 -6.23 -7.71 -21.16
C SER A 230 -5.52 -8.78 -21.99
N LYS A 231 -5.50 -8.61 -23.31
CA LYS A 231 -4.91 -9.53 -24.28
C LYS A 231 -3.62 -9.00 -24.91
N ALA A 232 -3.59 -7.72 -25.26
CA ALA A 232 -2.43 -7.06 -25.87
C ALA A 232 -2.53 -5.54 -25.71
N VAL A 233 -1.40 -4.85 -25.88
CA VAL A 233 -1.34 -3.39 -26.06
C VAL A 233 -0.56 -3.08 -27.33
N GLU A 234 -1.07 -2.18 -28.17
CA GLU A 234 -0.42 -1.71 -29.36
C GLU A 234 -0.20 -0.20 -29.30
N LYS A 235 0.95 0.27 -29.82
CA LYS A 235 1.23 1.69 -29.93
C LYS A 235 0.80 2.19 -31.29
N ASN A 236 -0.03 3.23 -31.31
CA ASN A 236 -0.53 3.88 -32.51
C ASN A 236 0.48 4.88 -33.08
N ALA A 237 0.26 5.30 -34.33
CA ALA A 237 1.14 6.26 -35.04
C ALA A 237 1.19 7.64 -34.37
N ASP A 238 0.11 8.05 -33.67
CA ASP A 238 -0.01 9.30 -32.92
C ASP A 238 0.58 9.23 -31.52
N GLY A 239 1.09 8.05 -31.11
CA GLY A 239 1.68 7.82 -29.79
C GLY A 239 0.73 7.28 -28.75
N THR A 240 -0.58 7.25 -29.01
CA THR A 240 -1.59 6.63 -28.13
C THR A 240 -1.43 5.11 -28.07
N LEU A 241 -2.13 4.48 -27.14
CA LEU A 241 -2.06 3.04 -26.89
C LEU A 241 -3.45 2.41 -27.08
N THR A 242 -3.55 1.35 -27.86
CA THR A 242 -4.76 0.54 -27.95
C THR A 242 -4.67 -0.63 -26.99
N LEU A 243 -5.59 -0.69 -26.02
CA LEU A 243 -5.77 -1.84 -25.14
C LEU A 243 -6.76 -2.82 -25.79
N HIS A 244 -6.32 -4.05 -26.05
CA HIS A 244 -7.14 -5.13 -26.55
C HIS A 244 -7.52 -6.08 -25.41
N LEU A 245 -8.79 -6.50 -25.37
CA LEU A 245 -9.30 -7.47 -24.40
C LEU A 245 -9.51 -8.85 -25.07
N GLU A 246 -9.59 -9.91 -24.24
CA GLU A 246 -9.81 -11.28 -24.72
C GLU A 246 -11.20 -11.48 -25.38
N ASP A 247 -12.19 -10.70 -24.94
CA ASP A 247 -13.57 -10.73 -25.47
C ASP A 247 -13.73 -9.98 -26.81
N GLY A 248 -12.67 -9.43 -27.36
CA GLY A 248 -12.64 -8.72 -28.65
C GLY A 248 -12.88 -7.23 -28.53
N ARG A 249 -13.21 -6.68 -27.37
CA ARG A 249 -13.25 -5.21 -27.16
C ARG A 249 -11.84 -4.63 -27.27
N SER A 250 -11.76 -3.39 -27.79
CA SER A 250 -10.52 -2.61 -27.79
C SER A 250 -10.84 -1.13 -27.63
N GLU A 251 -9.94 -0.40 -26.99
CA GLU A 251 -10.11 1.02 -26.70
C GLU A 251 -8.76 1.73 -26.71
N VAL A 252 -8.75 3.01 -27.11
CA VAL A 252 -7.55 3.84 -27.24
C VAL A 252 -7.40 4.75 -26.02
N PHE A 253 -6.16 4.86 -25.52
CA PHE A 253 -5.79 5.62 -24.34
C PHE A 253 -4.46 6.37 -24.56
N ASP A 254 -4.27 7.48 -23.88
CA ASP A 254 -2.97 8.14 -23.82
C ASP A 254 -1.99 7.36 -22.95
N LYS A 255 -2.49 6.79 -21.85
CA LYS A 255 -1.73 6.01 -20.89
C LYS A 255 -2.49 4.77 -20.42
N ILE A 256 -1.74 3.73 -20.07
CA ILE A 256 -2.25 2.51 -19.43
C ILE A 256 -1.43 2.26 -18.16
N ILE A 257 -2.07 2.02 -17.03
CA ILE A 257 -1.41 1.69 -15.75
C ILE A 257 -1.73 0.25 -15.36
N TRP A 258 -0.70 -0.56 -15.19
CA TRP A 258 -0.82 -1.91 -14.64
C TRP A 258 -0.75 -1.86 -13.11
N ALA A 259 -1.87 -2.10 -12.46
CA ALA A 259 -2.01 -2.21 -11.00
C ALA A 259 -2.49 -3.62 -10.59
N ILE A 260 -1.91 -4.66 -11.22
CA ILE A 260 -2.35 -6.07 -11.13
C ILE A 260 -1.71 -6.87 -10.01
N GLY A 261 -0.88 -6.24 -9.19
CA GLY A 261 -0.22 -6.83 -8.02
C GLY A 261 1.26 -6.51 -7.92
N ARG A 262 1.88 -7.03 -6.88
CA ARG A 262 3.31 -6.85 -6.56
C ARG A 262 3.95 -8.21 -6.27
N THR A 263 5.26 -8.32 -6.49
CA THR A 263 6.09 -9.48 -6.17
C THR A 263 7.31 -9.04 -5.37
N ALA A 264 7.92 -9.93 -4.59
CA ALA A 264 9.10 -9.59 -3.82
C ALA A 264 10.23 -9.07 -4.72
N ASN A 265 10.94 -8.05 -4.24
CA ASN A 265 12.07 -7.46 -4.94
C ASN A 265 13.37 -8.13 -4.49
N ILE A 266 13.62 -9.32 -5.01
CA ILE A 266 14.82 -10.14 -4.69
C ILE A 266 15.74 -10.36 -5.90
N ASP A 267 15.42 -9.79 -7.05
CA ASP A 267 16.24 -9.94 -8.25
C ASP A 267 17.63 -9.30 -8.01
N GLY A 268 18.68 -10.04 -8.38
CA GLY A 268 20.06 -9.58 -8.19
C GLY A 268 20.61 -9.70 -6.77
N LEU A 269 19.79 -10.11 -5.80
CA LEU A 269 20.21 -10.30 -4.40
C LEU A 269 21.07 -11.55 -4.20
N ASN A 270 21.11 -12.47 -5.20
CA ASN A 270 21.84 -13.73 -5.15
C ASN A 270 21.43 -14.60 -3.95
N ILE A 271 20.12 -14.71 -3.71
CA ILE A 271 19.57 -15.49 -2.58
C ILE A 271 20.05 -16.95 -2.63
N GLU A 272 20.29 -17.49 -3.80
CA GLU A 272 20.82 -18.83 -4.05
C GLU A 272 22.22 -19.08 -3.49
N ALA A 273 22.98 -18.05 -3.13
CA ALA A 273 24.23 -18.18 -2.36
C ALA A 273 23.98 -18.43 -0.86
N THR A 274 22.72 -18.48 -0.45
CA THR A 274 22.28 -18.75 0.91
C THR A 274 21.29 -19.92 0.93
N ASP A 275 21.00 -20.44 2.13
CA ASP A 275 19.95 -21.44 2.32
C ASP A 275 18.58 -20.81 2.64
N VAL A 276 18.38 -19.52 2.33
CA VAL A 276 17.13 -18.81 2.54
C VAL A 276 16.04 -19.33 1.62
N LYS A 277 14.94 -19.81 2.20
CA LYS A 277 13.81 -20.34 1.45
C LYS A 277 12.90 -19.23 0.94
N VAL A 278 12.46 -19.38 -0.31
CA VAL A 278 11.47 -18.53 -0.95
C VAL A 278 10.23 -19.35 -1.33
N SER A 279 9.07 -18.70 -1.31
CA SER A 279 7.81 -19.30 -1.76
C SER A 279 7.73 -19.38 -3.29
N ASP A 280 6.75 -20.14 -3.83
CA ASP A 280 6.46 -20.20 -5.27
C ASP A 280 6.17 -18.81 -5.87
N LYS A 281 5.70 -17.87 -5.05
CA LYS A 281 5.46 -16.48 -5.42
C LYS A 281 6.68 -15.57 -5.22
N LYS A 282 7.85 -16.15 -4.96
CA LYS A 282 9.14 -15.49 -4.74
C LYS A 282 9.25 -14.66 -3.45
N PHE A 283 8.32 -14.76 -2.50
CA PHE A 283 8.43 -14.08 -1.20
C PHE A 283 9.38 -14.86 -0.28
N ILE A 284 10.17 -14.13 0.53
CA ILE A 284 11.00 -14.74 1.57
C ILE A 284 10.10 -15.37 2.63
N ILE A 285 10.33 -16.64 2.92
CA ILE A 285 9.57 -17.36 3.95
C ILE A 285 10.18 -17.03 5.31
N VAL A 286 9.35 -16.52 6.21
CA VAL A 286 9.74 -16.22 7.60
C VAL A 286 8.72 -16.78 8.58
N ASP A 287 9.18 -17.08 9.78
CA ASP A 287 8.34 -17.48 10.91
C ASP A 287 7.60 -16.28 11.55
N GLU A 288 6.99 -16.49 12.71
CA GLU A 288 6.28 -15.44 13.45
C GLU A 288 7.20 -14.40 14.12
N TYR A 289 8.51 -14.69 14.19
CA TYR A 289 9.57 -13.84 14.73
C TYR A 289 10.39 -13.14 13.64
N GLU A 290 9.96 -13.22 12.38
CA GLU A 290 10.66 -12.69 11.20
C GLU A 290 12.01 -13.39 10.89
N ASN A 291 12.27 -14.56 11.48
CA ASN A 291 13.44 -15.36 11.12
C ASN A 291 13.22 -16.03 9.76
N SER A 292 14.23 -16.01 8.91
CA SER A 292 14.26 -16.82 7.71
C SER A 292 14.57 -18.30 8.05
N SER A 293 14.77 -19.14 7.03
CA SER A 293 15.26 -20.52 7.22
C SER A 293 16.73 -20.61 7.62
N VAL A 294 17.44 -19.48 7.71
CA VAL A 294 18.86 -19.40 8.02
C VAL A 294 19.05 -18.55 9.27
N ASP A 295 19.77 -19.09 10.26
CA ASP A 295 20.11 -18.34 11.47
C ASP A 295 20.93 -17.10 11.14
N GLY A 296 20.58 -15.96 11.78
CA GLY A 296 21.21 -14.66 11.51
C GLY A 296 20.66 -13.95 10.28
N ILE A 297 19.76 -14.54 9.48
CA ILE A 297 19.08 -13.86 8.36
C ILE A 297 17.58 -13.71 8.65
N TYR A 298 17.10 -12.49 8.50
CA TYR A 298 15.71 -12.07 8.79
C TYR A 298 15.11 -11.37 7.56
N ALA A 299 13.77 -11.29 7.50
CA ALA A 299 13.12 -10.46 6.51
C ALA A 299 11.88 -9.76 7.08
N VAL A 300 11.66 -8.49 6.71
CA VAL A 300 10.49 -7.70 7.10
C VAL A 300 9.89 -6.92 5.93
N GLY A 301 8.60 -6.62 6.05
CA GLY A 301 7.86 -5.84 5.06
C GLY A 301 7.47 -6.63 3.81
N ASP A 302 7.26 -5.92 2.70
CA ASP A 302 6.65 -6.47 1.48
C ASP A 302 7.38 -7.66 0.89
N VAL A 303 8.68 -7.78 1.15
CA VAL A 303 9.50 -8.92 0.67
C VAL A 303 9.05 -10.25 1.24
N THR A 304 8.32 -10.26 2.36
CA THR A 304 7.76 -11.47 3.00
C THR A 304 6.39 -11.87 2.45
N GLY A 305 5.71 -10.96 1.74
CA GLY A 305 4.35 -11.18 1.25
C GLY A 305 3.26 -11.19 2.32
N LYS A 306 3.60 -10.91 3.58
CA LYS A 306 2.64 -10.67 4.67
C LYS A 306 1.89 -9.34 4.42
N ASN A 307 1.37 -8.68 5.44
CA ASN A 307 0.66 -7.40 5.30
C ASN A 307 1.58 -6.31 4.70
N MET A 308 1.39 -5.96 3.42
CA MET A 308 2.20 -4.99 2.68
C MET A 308 1.83 -3.55 3.06
N LEU A 309 2.06 -3.19 4.32
CA LEU A 309 1.75 -1.89 4.91
C LEU A 309 2.99 -1.32 5.60
N THR A 310 3.27 -0.04 5.34
CA THR A 310 4.40 0.66 5.94
C THR A 310 4.44 0.57 7.48
N PRO A 311 3.34 0.82 8.23
CA PRO A 311 3.36 0.69 9.68
C PRO A 311 3.66 -0.74 10.16
N VAL A 312 3.26 -1.75 9.41
CA VAL A 312 3.51 -3.16 9.73
C VAL A 312 5.00 -3.47 9.58
N ALA A 313 5.62 -3.08 8.47
CA ALA A 313 7.06 -3.25 8.26
C ALA A 313 7.89 -2.56 9.36
N ILE A 314 7.49 -1.34 9.75
CA ILE A 314 8.11 -0.59 10.85
C ILE A 314 7.98 -1.35 12.18
N ALA A 315 6.77 -1.81 12.50
CA ALA A 315 6.47 -2.48 13.76
C ALA A 315 7.19 -3.83 13.87
N ALA A 316 7.21 -4.62 12.79
CA ALA A 316 7.94 -5.89 12.71
C ALA A 316 9.45 -5.68 12.91
N GLY A 317 10.04 -4.72 12.19
CA GLY A 317 11.46 -4.42 12.31
C GLY A 317 11.88 -3.92 13.68
N ARG A 318 11.06 -3.06 14.33
CA ARG A 318 11.34 -2.61 15.70
C ARG A 318 11.32 -3.78 16.70
N ARG A 319 10.34 -4.68 16.61
CA ARG A 319 10.25 -5.85 17.47
C ARG A 319 11.40 -6.82 17.26
N LEU A 320 11.82 -7.02 16.03
CA LEU A 320 13.02 -7.77 15.72
C LEU A 320 14.26 -7.18 16.44
N SER A 321 14.43 -5.86 16.42
CA SER A 321 15.55 -5.20 17.11
C SER A 321 15.43 -5.30 18.62
N GLU A 322 14.22 -5.19 19.21
CA GLU A 322 13.99 -5.42 20.64
C GLU A 322 14.42 -6.81 21.06
N ARG A 323 14.10 -7.82 20.22
CA ARG A 323 14.45 -9.22 20.48
C ARG A 323 15.95 -9.45 20.42
N LEU A 324 16.64 -8.91 19.41
CA LEU A 324 18.06 -9.17 19.17
C LEU A 324 18.98 -8.37 20.10
N PHE A 325 18.62 -7.15 20.49
CA PHE A 325 19.52 -6.21 21.15
C PHE A 325 18.99 -5.64 22.48
N ASN A 326 17.74 -5.93 22.88
CA ASN A 326 17.14 -5.40 24.12
C ASN A 326 16.65 -6.50 25.10
N ASN A 327 17.22 -7.70 25.02
CA ASN A 327 16.91 -8.82 25.90
C ASN A 327 15.41 -9.16 26.02
N LYS A 328 14.64 -9.00 24.94
CA LYS A 328 13.22 -9.37 24.86
C LYS A 328 13.01 -10.56 23.92
N PRO A 329 13.44 -11.79 24.26
CA PRO A 329 13.52 -12.91 23.34
C PRO A 329 12.18 -13.33 22.73
N ASN A 330 11.06 -12.97 23.35
CA ASN A 330 9.71 -13.33 22.90
C ASN A 330 9.01 -12.18 22.16
N GLU A 331 9.70 -11.06 21.91
CA GLU A 331 9.08 -9.91 21.23
C GLU A 331 8.84 -10.24 19.76
N LYS A 332 7.59 -10.12 19.33
CA LYS A 332 7.15 -10.33 17.95
C LYS A 332 5.97 -9.43 17.61
N LEU A 333 5.72 -9.21 16.34
CA LEU A 333 4.51 -8.51 15.90
C LEU A 333 3.31 -9.46 15.91
N ASP A 334 2.24 -9.01 16.55
CA ASP A 334 0.92 -9.60 16.37
C ASP A 334 0.31 -9.07 15.07
N TYR A 335 0.12 -9.96 14.09
CA TYR A 335 -0.44 -9.65 12.77
C TYR A 335 -1.98 -9.69 12.73
N ASP A 336 -2.64 -10.02 13.83
CA ASP A 336 -4.09 -10.02 13.89
C ASP A 336 -4.65 -8.59 14.07
N ASN A 337 -5.82 -8.36 13.51
CA ASN A 337 -6.56 -7.11 13.63
C ASN A 337 -5.74 -5.86 13.28
N ILE A 338 -5.03 -5.91 12.14
CA ILE A 338 -4.34 -4.74 11.59
C ILE A 338 -5.33 -3.89 10.80
N PRO A 339 -5.54 -2.62 11.19
CA PRO A 339 -6.40 -1.73 10.43
C PRO A 339 -5.82 -1.44 9.05
N THR A 340 -6.68 -1.39 8.06
CA THR A 340 -6.33 -1.10 6.67
C THR A 340 -7.20 0.04 6.16
N VAL A 341 -6.59 1.00 5.46
CA VAL A 341 -7.27 2.09 4.77
C VAL A 341 -6.99 1.99 3.28
N ILE A 342 -8.03 2.18 2.48
CA ILE A 342 -7.92 2.42 1.03
C ILE A 342 -8.37 3.87 0.80
N PHE A 343 -7.48 4.65 0.21
CA PHE A 343 -7.73 6.06 -0.13
C PHE A 343 -8.48 6.17 -1.46
N SER A 344 -9.66 5.53 -1.48
CA SER A 344 -10.66 5.63 -2.56
C SER A 344 -11.48 6.92 -2.42
N HIS A 345 -12.49 7.08 -3.27
CA HIS A 345 -13.45 8.17 -3.23
C HIS A 345 -14.88 7.56 -3.18
N PRO A 346 -15.48 7.54 -1.95
CA PRO A 346 -14.95 7.91 -0.63
C PRO A 346 -13.97 6.89 -0.05
N PRO A 347 -13.21 7.24 1.02
CA PRO A 347 -12.24 6.34 1.62
C PRO A 347 -12.89 5.13 2.31
N ILE A 348 -12.13 4.04 2.38
CA ILE A 348 -12.52 2.78 3.01
C ILE A 348 -11.61 2.52 4.21
N GLY A 349 -12.20 2.08 5.31
CA GLY A 349 -11.49 1.53 6.47
C GLY A 349 -11.99 0.12 6.79
N SER A 350 -11.07 -0.76 7.12
CA SER A 350 -11.39 -2.16 7.45
C SER A 350 -10.44 -2.71 8.50
N ILE A 351 -10.98 -3.46 9.45
CA ILE A 351 -10.21 -4.21 10.44
C ILE A 351 -10.93 -5.50 10.81
N GLY A 352 -10.15 -6.55 11.06
CA GLY A 352 -10.65 -7.85 11.54
C GLY A 352 -11.35 -8.68 10.48
N LEU A 353 -12.29 -9.51 10.92
CA LEU A 353 -12.97 -10.49 10.09
C LEU A 353 -14.12 -9.86 9.29
N SER A 354 -14.24 -10.24 8.02
CA SER A 354 -15.48 -10.04 7.27
C SER A 354 -16.62 -10.87 7.88
N GLU A 355 -17.88 -10.53 7.59
CA GLU A 355 -19.03 -11.34 8.00
C GLU A 355 -18.86 -12.80 7.57
N LYS A 356 -18.44 -13.03 6.34
CA LYS A 356 -18.18 -14.38 5.80
C LYS A 356 -17.11 -15.14 6.58
N ASP A 357 -16.00 -14.48 6.91
CA ASP A 357 -14.90 -15.10 7.66
C ASP A 357 -15.29 -15.38 9.12
N ALA A 358 -16.08 -14.49 9.72
CA ALA A 358 -16.62 -14.68 11.07
C ALA A 358 -17.59 -15.86 11.12
N VAL A 359 -18.51 -15.97 10.15
CA VAL A 359 -19.43 -17.12 10.05
C VAL A 359 -18.63 -18.43 9.83
N ALA A 360 -17.61 -18.41 9.01
CA ALA A 360 -16.76 -19.60 8.80
C ALA A 360 -16.00 -19.99 10.09
N LYS A 361 -15.62 -19.02 10.92
CA LYS A 361 -14.85 -19.24 12.15
C LYS A 361 -15.71 -19.65 13.34
N PHE A 362 -16.88 -19.02 13.53
CA PHE A 362 -17.68 -19.14 14.74
C PHE A 362 -19.00 -19.88 14.54
N GLY A 363 -19.47 -20.05 13.30
CA GLY A 363 -20.82 -20.52 12.97
C GLY A 363 -21.81 -19.36 12.83
N ALA A 364 -22.82 -19.53 11.98
CA ALA A 364 -23.79 -18.49 11.64
C ALA A 364 -24.66 -18.07 12.84
N ASP A 365 -24.95 -18.99 13.73
CA ASP A 365 -25.75 -18.81 14.96
C ASP A 365 -24.99 -18.00 16.04
N GLN A 366 -23.69 -17.93 15.97
CA GLN A 366 -22.84 -17.18 16.90
C GLN A 366 -22.46 -15.78 16.41
N VAL A 367 -22.74 -15.47 15.13
CA VAL A 367 -22.35 -14.20 14.53
C VAL A 367 -23.53 -13.26 14.47
N LYS A 368 -23.33 -12.04 14.97
CA LYS A 368 -24.29 -10.94 14.88
C LYS A 368 -23.69 -9.76 14.17
N VAL A 369 -24.43 -9.18 13.24
CA VAL A 369 -23.96 -8.09 12.38
C VAL A 369 -24.81 -6.86 12.58
N TYR A 370 -24.16 -5.72 12.77
CA TYR A 370 -24.82 -4.42 12.86
C TYR A 370 -24.40 -3.58 11.65
N LYS A 371 -25.38 -3.03 10.96
CA LYS A 371 -25.16 -2.19 9.76
C LYS A 371 -25.82 -0.83 9.97
N SER A 372 -25.13 0.21 9.54
CA SER A 372 -25.67 1.58 9.51
C SER A 372 -25.32 2.22 8.17
N SER A 373 -26.27 2.99 7.62
CA SER A 373 -26.04 3.78 6.41
C SER A 373 -26.75 5.12 6.56
N PHE A 374 -26.03 6.20 6.33
CA PHE A 374 -26.55 7.56 6.43
C PHE A 374 -25.79 8.49 5.47
N ALA A 375 -26.39 9.62 5.11
CA ALA A 375 -25.72 10.62 4.30
C ALA A 375 -24.63 11.33 5.13
N SER A 376 -23.42 11.45 4.57
CA SER A 376 -22.40 12.30 5.18
C SER A 376 -22.90 13.74 5.31
N MET A 377 -22.79 14.30 6.51
CA MET A 377 -23.17 15.72 6.74
C MET A 377 -22.40 16.67 5.83
N TYR A 378 -21.17 16.33 5.49
CA TYR A 378 -20.33 17.13 4.60
C TYR A 378 -20.90 17.25 3.18
N THR A 379 -21.64 16.26 2.71
CA THR A 379 -22.26 16.26 1.38
C THR A 379 -23.79 16.28 1.41
N ALA A 380 -24.41 16.35 2.59
CA ALA A 380 -25.85 16.20 2.76
C ALA A 380 -26.71 17.26 2.04
N VAL A 381 -26.18 18.47 1.88
CA VAL A 381 -26.85 19.59 1.22
C VAL A 381 -26.50 19.71 -0.26
N THR A 382 -25.66 18.83 -0.78
CA THR A 382 -25.18 18.86 -2.17
C THR A 382 -25.96 17.91 -3.07
N ALA A 383 -25.93 18.13 -4.39
CA ALA A 383 -26.43 17.20 -5.39
C ALA A 383 -25.66 15.88 -5.41
N HIS A 384 -24.39 15.91 -4.94
CA HIS A 384 -23.47 14.79 -4.90
C HIS A 384 -23.42 14.13 -3.51
N ARG A 385 -24.58 13.76 -2.96
CA ARG A 385 -24.66 13.13 -1.64
C ARG A 385 -23.87 11.82 -1.61
N GLN A 386 -22.91 11.74 -0.69
CA GLN A 386 -22.15 10.53 -0.37
C GLN A 386 -22.77 9.80 0.82
N LEU A 387 -22.94 8.49 0.71
CA LEU A 387 -23.35 7.65 1.82
C LEU A 387 -22.15 7.20 2.63
N VAL A 388 -22.26 7.24 3.94
CA VAL A 388 -21.38 6.54 4.87
C VAL A 388 -22.04 5.21 5.20
N LYS A 389 -21.37 4.11 4.93
CA LYS A 389 -21.82 2.76 5.31
C LYS A 389 -20.84 2.20 6.34
N MET A 390 -21.38 1.67 7.43
CA MET A 390 -20.60 1.08 8.51
C MET A 390 -21.17 -0.28 8.87
N LYS A 391 -20.29 -1.20 9.25
CA LYS A 391 -20.64 -2.56 9.64
C LYS A 391 -19.76 -3.02 10.79
N LEU A 392 -20.41 -3.52 11.86
CA LEU A 392 -19.74 -4.28 12.92
C LEU A 392 -20.07 -5.75 12.75
N VAL A 393 -19.06 -6.59 12.93
CA VAL A 393 -19.15 -8.04 12.95
C VAL A 393 -18.81 -8.51 14.37
N CYS A 394 -19.79 -9.00 15.08
CA CYS A 394 -19.69 -9.43 16.48
C CYS A 394 -19.89 -10.95 16.57
N ALA A 395 -19.33 -11.57 17.63
CA ALA A 395 -19.55 -12.99 17.88
C ALA A 395 -19.59 -13.28 19.38
N GLY A 396 -20.26 -14.41 19.73
CA GLY A 396 -20.43 -14.90 21.09
C GLY A 396 -21.50 -14.17 21.89
N GLU A 397 -21.78 -14.66 23.11
CA GLU A 397 -22.81 -14.12 23.99
C GLU A 397 -22.59 -12.65 24.38
N ASN A 398 -21.33 -12.25 24.56
CA ASN A 398 -20.97 -10.88 24.92
C ASN A 398 -20.86 -9.94 23.70
N GLU A 399 -21.18 -10.42 22.50
CA GLU A 399 -21.08 -9.65 21.25
C GLU A 399 -19.73 -8.96 21.08
N GLN A 400 -18.63 -9.69 21.34
CA GLN A 400 -17.29 -9.15 21.10
C GLN A 400 -17.14 -8.76 19.63
N VAL A 401 -16.54 -7.59 19.38
CA VAL A 401 -16.31 -7.08 18.02
C VAL A 401 -15.08 -7.75 17.42
N PHE A 402 -15.26 -8.48 16.33
CA PHE A 402 -14.22 -9.15 15.55
C PHE A 402 -13.96 -8.50 14.20
N GLY A 403 -14.83 -7.60 13.75
CA GLY A 403 -14.66 -6.88 12.50
C GLY A 403 -15.37 -5.53 12.53
N LEU A 404 -14.74 -4.53 11.93
CA LEU A 404 -15.33 -3.23 11.64
C LEU A 404 -14.93 -2.82 10.24
N HIS A 405 -15.94 -2.50 9.44
CA HIS A 405 -15.78 -2.14 8.04
C HIS A 405 -16.60 -0.90 7.73
N GLY A 406 -16.00 0.04 7.02
CA GLY A 406 -16.69 1.26 6.64
C GLY A 406 -16.20 1.83 5.33
N ILE A 407 -17.11 2.52 4.63
CA ILE A 407 -16.82 3.35 3.47
C ILE A 407 -17.54 4.68 3.67
N GLY A 408 -16.85 5.79 3.47
CA GLY A 408 -17.41 7.13 3.63
C GLY A 408 -16.40 8.12 4.14
N TYR A 409 -16.77 9.39 4.11
CA TYR A 409 -15.92 10.49 4.55
C TYR A 409 -15.53 10.35 6.03
N GLY A 410 -14.23 10.44 6.33
CA GLY A 410 -13.68 10.36 7.68
C GLY A 410 -13.39 8.94 8.18
N VAL A 411 -13.79 7.90 7.45
CA VAL A 411 -13.53 6.49 7.84
C VAL A 411 -12.03 6.19 7.91
N ASP A 412 -11.24 6.79 7.05
CA ASP A 412 -9.78 6.69 6.98
C ASP A 412 -9.08 7.15 8.27
N GLU A 413 -9.62 8.17 8.96
CA GLU A 413 -9.05 8.67 10.21
C GLU A 413 -9.59 7.93 11.45
N MET A 414 -10.84 7.45 11.40
CA MET A 414 -11.49 6.79 12.55
C MET A 414 -10.97 5.39 12.82
N ILE A 415 -10.70 4.61 11.76
CA ILE A 415 -10.46 3.17 11.86
C ILE A 415 -9.30 2.81 12.80
N GLN A 416 -8.28 3.65 12.88
CA GLN A 416 -7.11 3.43 13.74
C GLN A 416 -7.47 3.49 15.24
N GLY A 417 -8.35 4.39 15.63
CA GLY A 417 -8.84 4.49 17.01
C GLY A 417 -9.66 3.26 17.41
N PHE A 418 -10.58 2.86 16.55
CA PHE A 418 -11.41 1.67 16.79
C PHE A 418 -10.59 0.37 16.79
N ALA A 419 -9.49 0.32 16.03
CA ALA A 419 -8.58 -0.81 16.04
C ALA A 419 -7.99 -1.08 17.43
N VAL A 420 -7.70 -0.03 18.20
CA VAL A 420 -7.22 -0.18 19.59
C VAL A 420 -8.30 -0.85 20.45
N ALA A 421 -9.54 -0.38 20.37
CA ALA A 421 -10.65 -0.96 21.13
C ALA A 421 -10.89 -2.44 20.76
N ILE A 422 -10.88 -2.77 19.48
CA ILE A 422 -11.05 -4.16 19.01
C ILE A 422 -9.91 -5.06 19.52
N LYS A 423 -8.66 -4.59 19.46
CA LYS A 423 -7.52 -5.34 20.02
C LYS A 423 -7.61 -5.53 21.54
N MET A 424 -8.27 -4.66 22.25
CA MET A 424 -8.55 -4.79 23.69
C MET A 424 -9.74 -5.69 23.99
N GLY A 425 -10.42 -6.22 22.97
CA GLY A 425 -11.56 -7.11 23.14
C GLY A 425 -12.89 -6.42 23.36
N ALA A 426 -13.05 -5.19 22.87
CA ALA A 426 -14.27 -4.41 22.97
C ALA A 426 -15.50 -5.16 22.44
N THR A 427 -16.63 -4.93 23.08
CA THR A 427 -17.94 -5.50 22.77
C THR A 427 -18.81 -4.48 22.01
N LYS A 428 -19.94 -4.93 21.50
CA LYS A 428 -20.94 -4.04 20.88
C LYS A 428 -21.39 -2.93 21.85
N ALA A 429 -21.56 -3.26 23.14
CA ALA A 429 -21.95 -2.30 24.16
C ALA A 429 -20.91 -1.19 24.39
N ASP A 430 -19.63 -1.47 24.14
CA ASP A 430 -18.56 -0.45 24.22
C ASP A 430 -18.58 0.51 23.02
N PHE A 431 -19.29 0.14 21.93
CA PHE A 431 -19.44 0.95 20.73
C PHE A 431 -20.75 1.77 20.71
N ASP A 432 -21.68 1.50 21.62
CA ASP A 432 -22.95 2.25 21.81
C ASP A 432 -22.75 3.44 22.75
#